data_dbc07d657e2565ae3a43cd0af5a4ebcc
#
_entry.id   dbc07d657e2565ae3a43cd0af5a4ebcc
#
_cell.length_a   1.000
_cell.length_b   1.000
_cell.length_c   1.000
_cell.angle_alpha   90.00
_cell.angle_beta   90.00
_cell.angle_gamma   90.00
#
_symmetry.space_group_name_H-M   'P 1'
#
loop_
_entity.id
_entity.type
_entity.pdbx_description
1 polymer ?
#
loop_
_entity_poly.entity_id
_entity_poly.type
_entity_poly.pdbx_seq_one_letter_code
_entity_poly.pdbx_strand_id
1 'polypeptide(L)'
;MYDKDGNKTEDVSKAVKIRTDYLSKEQGEAKMKEDTSLTENPYLLKAFDGSKEISEENPDNADVKVAFKVVEPNTSDKIIVNSAQISKDTDKNGKDIDDIDSTPDKWNEGEDDQDREYIKLNYFDLALRKWVTQAIVIENGKETVTQTGHTPEQDPEPIVKVDLNRKKLNKVTVKFRYSIRITNEGDIAGYAKEIKDYVPAGLKFVAADNPGWTDLGNNIITTNLLADKLLQPGESADVQVLLTWINGQNNMGLKTNIAEISKDYNDRGVPDRDSTPDNKKDGEDDIDDAPVMLSIATGKVKTYFALGFTVLIMLAGGIVLIKKFVL
;
A
#
# COMPACT_ATOMS: atom_id res chain seq x y z
N MET A 1 16.57 25.33 12.49
CA MET A 1 16.41 24.26 11.50
C MET A 1 17.01 24.70 10.16
N TYR A 2 17.34 23.77 9.28
CA TYR A 2 17.93 24.04 7.96
C TYR A 2 17.22 23.21 6.90
N ASP A 3 17.00 23.80 5.73
CA ASP A 3 16.44 23.12 4.57
C ASP A 3 17.51 22.26 3.82
N LYS A 4 17.09 21.58 2.76
CA LYS A 4 17.98 20.75 1.93
C LYS A 4 19.14 21.51 1.28
N ASP A 5 19.02 22.83 1.13
CA ASP A 5 20.02 23.70 0.52
C ASP A 5 20.93 24.37 1.59
N GLY A 6 20.73 24.01 2.87
CA GLY A 6 21.50 24.50 4.00
C GLY A 6 21.07 25.88 4.51
N ASN A 7 19.94 26.43 4.06
CA ASN A 7 19.42 27.69 4.53
C ASN A 7 18.63 27.51 5.82
N LYS A 8 18.72 28.48 6.74
CA LYS A 8 17.87 28.47 7.92
C LYS A 8 16.39 28.55 7.54
N THR A 9 15.57 27.72 8.16
CA THR A 9 14.12 27.72 7.98
C THR A 9 13.41 27.54 9.32
N GLU A 10 12.25 28.19 9.48
CA GLU A 10 11.30 27.95 10.56
C GLU A 10 10.17 27.00 10.11
N ASP A 11 10.09 26.71 8.80
CA ASP A 11 9.11 25.81 8.21
C ASP A 11 9.54 24.37 8.45
N VAL A 12 8.82 23.69 9.34
CA VAL A 12 9.07 22.29 9.74
C VAL A 12 8.98 21.33 8.54
N SER A 13 8.11 21.63 7.55
CA SER A 13 7.92 20.78 6.38
C SER A 13 9.12 20.79 5.42
N LYS A 14 10.00 21.79 5.52
CA LYS A 14 11.22 21.94 4.71
C LYS A 14 12.49 21.57 5.46
N ALA A 15 12.40 21.39 6.78
CA ALA A 15 13.55 21.13 7.62
C ALA A 15 14.06 19.70 7.42
N VAL A 16 15.33 19.59 7.03
CA VAL A 16 16.04 18.30 6.88
C VAL A 16 17.22 18.15 7.82
N LYS A 17 17.62 19.23 8.50
CA LYS A 17 18.70 19.25 9.50
C LYS A 17 18.32 20.17 10.66
N ILE A 18 18.57 19.72 11.87
CA ILE A 18 18.50 20.54 13.08
C ILE A 18 19.88 20.59 13.74
N ARG A 19 20.19 21.73 14.33
CA ARG A 19 21.36 21.90 15.21
C ARG A 19 20.89 22.42 16.55
N THR A 20 21.54 21.96 17.61
CA THR A 20 21.33 22.42 18.97
C THR A 20 22.69 22.70 19.62
N ASP A 21 22.71 23.71 20.45
CA ASP A 21 23.81 24.06 21.33
C ASP A 21 23.51 23.70 22.79
N TYR A 22 22.56 22.78 23.01
CA TYR A 22 22.03 22.42 24.33
C TYR A 22 23.13 21.98 25.31
N LEU A 23 24.15 21.29 24.84
CA LEU A 23 25.30 20.85 25.65
C LEU A 23 26.51 21.81 25.56
N SER A 24 26.32 23.03 25.06
CA SER A 24 27.42 23.99 25.00
C SER A 24 27.85 24.50 26.39
N LYS A 25 29.10 24.97 26.45
CA LYS A 25 29.63 25.63 27.65
C LYS A 25 28.72 26.75 28.13
N GLU A 26 28.25 27.59 27.23
CA GLU A 26 27.39 28.75 27.51
C GLU A 26 26.04 28.32 28.12
N GLN A 27 25.43 27.26 27.62
CA GLN A 27 24.19 26.69 28.18
C GLN A 27 24.42 26.11 29.59
N GLY A 28 25.53 25.42 29.81
CA GLY A 28 25.91 24.93 31.14
C GLY A 28 26.17 26.04 32.12
N GLU A 29 26.87 27.14 31.73
CA GLU A 29 27.06 28.32 32.55
C GLU A 29 25.74 29.06 32.87
N ALA A 30 24.81 29.09 31.92
CA ALA A 30 23.47 29.63 32.15
C ALA A 30 22.72 28.82 33.23
N LYS A 31 22.80 27.50 33.14
CA LYS A 31 22.19 26.60 34.12
C LYS A 31 22.78 26.72 35.51
N MET A 32 24.11 26.92 35.63
CA MET A 32 24.76 27.19 36.91
C MET A 32 24.32 28.50 37.55
N LYS A 33 23.92 29.51 36.74
CA LYS A 33 23.34 30.76 37.24
C LYS A 33 21.93 30.59 37.76
N GLU A 34 21.17 29.69 37.15
CA GLU A 34 19.79 29.35 37.56
C GLU A 34 19.79 28.44 38.79
N ASP A 35 20.71 27.48 38.86
CA ASP A 35 20.84 26.52 39.95
C ASP A 35 22.20 26.73 40.66
N THR A 36 22.19 27.45 41.73
CA THR A 36 23.38 27.78 42.54
C THR A 36 23.92 26.60 43.33
N SER A 37 23.29 25.42 43.32
CA SER A 37 23.80 24.21 43.93
C SER A 37 24.85 23.53 43.05
N LEU A 38 24.87 23.86 41.73
CA LEU A 38 25.88 23.35 40.81
C LEU A 38 27.23 24.01 41.01
N THR A 39 28.25 23.22 41.24
CA THR A 39 29.65 23.66 41.50
C THR A 39 30.51 23.65 40.27
N GLU A 40 30.10 22.94 39.24
CA GLU A 40 30.79 22.85 37.95
C GLU A 40 29.74 22.83 36.79
N ASN A 41 30.20 23.12 35.56
CA ASN A 41 29.34 23.09 34.39
C ASN A 41 28.80 21.67 34.17
N PRO A 42 27.47 21.47 34.21
CA PRO A 42 26.84 20.14 34.11
C PRO A 42 27.02 19.48 32.72
N TYR A 43 27.42 20.25 31.72
CA TYR A 43 27.67 19.74 30.35
C TYR A 43 29.16 19.59 30.02
N LEU A 44 30.06 19.81 31.00
CA LEU A 44 31.47 19.52 30.84
C LEU A 44 31.69 18.02 31.08
N LEU A 45 31.95 17.27 30.02
CA LEU A 45 32.27 15.86 30.10
C LEU A 45 33.64 15.65 30.72
N LYS A 46 33.74 14.72 31.66
CA LYS A 46 34.96 14.35 32.30
C LYS A 46 35.81 13.48 31.39
N ALA A 47 37.11 13.61 31.49
CA ALA A 47 38.02 12.73 30.77
C ALA A 47 37.82 11.26 31.16
N PHE A 48 37.95 10.36 30.18
CA PHE A 48 37.95 8.93 30.44
C PHE A 48 38.97 8.54 31.50
N ASP A 49 38.56 7.79 32.51
CA ASP A 49 39.42 7.29 33.55
C ASP A 49 39.80 5.81 33.28
N GLY A 50 40.93 5.59 32.61
CA GLY A 50 41.41 4.26 32.25
C GLY A 50 41.79 3.36 33.43
N SER A 51 41.71 3.88 34.68
CA SER A 51 41.88 3.07 35.89
C SER A 51 40.60 2.42 36.39
N LYS A 52 39.44 2.79 35.81
CA LYS A 52 38.11 2.27 36.13
C LYS A 52 37.58 1.37 35.04
N GLU A 53 36.67 0.49 35.40
CA GLU A 53 35.93 -0.30 34.42
C GLU A 53 35.05 0.61 33.55
N ILE A 54 34.80 0.19 32.32
CA ILE A 54 33.85 0.83 31.42
C ILE A 54 32.44 0.60 31.98
N SER A 55 31.68 1.69 32.16
CA SER A 55 30.33 1.67 32.68
C SER A 55 29.50 2.82 32.07
N GLU A 56 28.25 3.00 32.46
CA GLU A 56 27.43 4.14 32.03
C GLU A 56 28.00 5.51 32.46
N GLU A 57 28.88 5.53 33.44
CA GLU A 57 29.52 6.75 34.00
C GLU A 57 30.98 6.94 33.57
N ASN A 58 31.56 5.96 32.87
CA ASN A 58 32.96 6.01 32.45
C ASN A 58 33.18 5.29 31.09
N PRO A 59 33.28 5.98 29.94
CA PRO A 59 33.40 7.45 29.81
C PRO A 59 32.17 8.24 30.25
N ASP A 60 32.38 9.48 30.63
CA ASP A 60 31.31 10.42 30.98
C ASP A 60 30.47 10.74 29.75
N ASN A 61 29.16 10.92 29.92
CA ASN A 61 28.25 11.12 28.81
C ASN A 61 27.16 12.17 29.14
N ALA A 62 26.52 12.71 28.13
CA ALA A 62 25.37 13.57 28.24
C ALA A 62 24.39 13.34 27.09
N ASP A 63 23.11 13.24 27.43
CA ASP A 63 22.04 12.96 26.49
C ASP A 63 21.36 14.22 25.98
N VAL A 64 21.11 14.26 24.66
CA VAL A 64 20.17 15.21 24.04
C VAL A 64 18.97 14.43 23.49
N LYS A 65 17.77 14.75 23.97
CA LYS A 65 16.54 14.10 23.51
C LYS A 65 15.84 14.96 22.46
N VAL A 66 15.59 14.38 21.29
CA VAL A 66 14.87 15.02 20.20
C VAL A 66 13.67 14.15 19.83
N ALA A 67 12.48 14.76 19.73
CA ALA A 67 11.28 14.08 19.28
C ALA A 67 10.95 14.49 17.85
N PHE A 68 10.72 13.51 16.99
CA PHE A 68 10.29 13.69 15.61
C PHE A 68 8.89 13.12 15.42
N LYS A 69 8.07 13.80 14.62
CA LYS A 69 6.81 13.28 14.14
C LYS A 69 7.00 12.83 12.68
N VAL A 70 6.66 11.59 12.39
CA VAL A 70 6.53 11.13 11.01
C VAL A 70 5.29 11.80 10.42
N VAL A 71 5.46 12.58 9.37
CA VAL A 71 4.36 13.31 8.70
C VAL A 71 3.94 12.65 7.40
N GLU A 72 4.90 12.11 6.66
CA GLU A 72 4.66 11.36 5.44
C GLU A 72 5.88 10.48 5.18
N PRO A 73 5.71 9.16 5.10
CA PRO A 73 6.82 8.27 4.80
C PRO A 73 7.20 8.40 3.32
N ASN A 74 8.33 9.01 3.07
CA ASN A 74 8.81 9.34 1.72
C ASN A 74 9.85 8.34 1.20
N THR A 75 9.87 7.11 1.72
CA THR A 75 10.83 6.10 1.29
C THR A 75 10.11 4.85 0.78
N SER A 76 10.50 4.37 -0.39
CA SER A 76 10.07 3.08 -0.93
C SER A 76 10.43 1.90 -0.02
N ASP A 77 11.46 2.08 0.81
CA ASP A 77 12.02 1.02 1.66
C ASP A 77 11.36 0.94 3.04
N LYS A 78 10.40 1.83 3.33
CA LYS A 78 9.74 1.92 4.66
C LYS A 78 10.74 2.14 5.82
N ILE A 79 11.92 2.65 5.52
CA ILE A 79 12.99 2.92 6.49
C ILE A 79 13.29 4.42 6.50
N ILE A 80 13.21 5.01 7.68
CA ILE A 80 13.68 6.38 7.93
C ILE A 80 15.01 6.27 8.64
N VAL A 81 16.02 6.93 8.08
CA VAL A 81 17.35 7.01 8.69
C VAL A 81 17.48 8.33 9.41
N ASN A 82 17.73 8.30 10.71
CA ASN A 82 18.11 9.47 11.48
C ASN A 82 19.62 9.42 11.72
N SER A 83 20.32 10.47 11.35
CA SER A 83 21.77 10.61 11.52
C SER A 83 22.07 11.77 12.46
N ALA A 84 22.97 11.58 13.38
CA ALA A 84 23.44 12.61 14.30
C ALA A 84 24.97 12.69 14.27
N GLN A 85 25.52 13.89 14.46
CA GLN A 85 26.96 14.09 14.61
C GLN A 85 27.24 15.25 15.56
N ILE A 86 28.41 15.21 16.18
CA ILE A 86 28.96 16.34 16.90
C ILE A 86 29.42 17.38 15.84
N SER A 87 28.84 18.57 15.87
CA SER A 87 29.17 19.60 14.87
C SER A 87 30.19 20.62 15.38
N LYS A 88 30.49 20.58 16.67
CA LYS A 88 31.51 21.39 17.31
C LYS A 88 31.83 20.86 18.68
N ASP A 89 33.08 20.78 19.00
CA ASP A 89 33.64 20.46 20.30
C ASP A 89 34.55 21.60 20.81
N THR A 90 34.75 21.66 22.09
CA THR A 90 35.65 22.68 22.72
C THR A 90 36.23 22.14 24.01
N ASP A 91 37.40 22.69 24.41
CA ASP A 91 37.93 22.49 25.76
C ASP A 91 37.07 23.16 26.83
N LYS A 92 37.41 22.96 28.11
CA LYS A 92 36.72 23.58 29.26
C LYS A 92 36.67 25.13 29.24
N ASN A 93 37.56 25.78 28.46
CA ASN A 93 37.61 27.24 28.32
C ASN A 93 36.76 27.71 27.12
N GLY A 94 36.19 26.82 26.33
CA GLY A 94 35.44 27.13 25.13
C GLY A 94 36.31 27.35 23.89
N LYS A 95 37.57 26.93 23.93
CA LYS A 95 38.49 26.98 22.79
C LYS A 95 38.29 25.72 21.96
N ASP A 96 38.15 25.89 20.64
CA ASP A 96 38.10 24.77 19.69
C ASP A 96 39.39 23.92 19.82
N ILE A 97 39.24 22.63 19.87
CA ILE A 97 40.32 21.64 19.94
C ILE A 97 40.15 20.63 18.81
N ASP A 98 41.28 20.04 18.38
CA ASP A 98 41.22 18.97 17.41
C ASP A 98 40.86 17.68 18.14
N ASP A 99 39.83 16.97 17.65
CA ASP A 99 39.54 15.62 18.07
C ASP A 99 40.60 14.66 17.52
N ILE A 100 40.76 13.53 18.20
CA ILE A 100 41.88 12.60 17.91
C ILE A 100 41.66 11.83 16.61
N ASP A 101 40.41 11.44 16.33
CA ASP A 101 40.04 10.51 15.28
C ASP A 101 38.77 10.90 14.53
N SER A 102 38.22 12.07 14.83
CA SER A 102 37.05 12.62 14.11
C SER A 102 37.17 14.09 13.73
N THR A 103 36.34 14.55 12.82
CA THR A 103 36.31 15.93 12.34
C THR A 103 34.90 16.50 12.49
N PRO A 104 34.64 17.35 13.49
CA PRO A 104 33.31 17.90 13.73
C PRO A 104 32.68 18.59 12.51
N ASP A 105 31.35 18.46 12.37
CA ASP A 105 30.54 18.96 11.25
C ASP A 105 30.89 18.39 9.87
N LYS A 106 31.66 17.30 9.82
CA LYS A 106 32.02 16.61 8.58
C LYS A 106 31.73 15.12 8.72
N TRP A 107 30.75 14.66 7.95
CA TRP A 107 30.38 13.24 7.97
C TRP A 107 31.46 12.38 7.29
N ASN A 108 32.13 11.53 8.02
CA ASN A 108 33.09 10.53 7.50
C ASN A 108 32.75 9.16 8.11
N GLU A 109 32.47 8.18 7.28
CA GLU A 109 32.15 6.84 7.76
C GLU A 109 33.30 6.25 8.58
N GLY A 110 32.98 5.80 9.80
CA GLY A 110 33.93 5.16 10.72
C GLY A 110 34.52 6.09 11.78
N GLU A 111 34.21 7.40 11.74
CA GLU A 111 34.49 8.31 12.87
C GLU A 111 33.45 8.08 13.99
N ASP A 112 33.81 8.34 15.24
CA ASP A 112 32.99 8.06 16.41
C ASP A 112 32.16 9.27 16.90
N ASP A 113 32.35 10.45 16.29
CA ASP A 113 31.56 11.65 16.54
C ASP A 113 30.18 11.65 15.86
N GLN A 114 29.82 10.55 15.23
CA GLN A 114 28.61 10.43 14.42
C GLN A 114 28.01 9.02 14.48
N ASP A 115 26.67 8.97 14.40
CA ASP A 115 25.96 7.69 14.37
C ASP A 115 24.63 7.79 13.65
N ARG A 116 24.05 6.64 13.30
CA ARG A 116 22.78 6.51 12.61
C ARG A 116 21.87 5.51 13.31
N GLU A 117 20.60 5.86 13.36
CA GLU A 117 19.57 4.93 13.78
C GLU A 117 18.50 4.79 12.70
N TYR A 118 17.93 3.59 12.58
CA TYR A 118 17.01 3.21 11.53
C TYR A 118 15.63 2.96 12.13
N ILE A 119 14.62 3.67 11.64
CA ILE A 119 13.23 3.49 12.02
C ILE A 119 12.51 2.80 10.89
N LYS A 120 12.04 1.56 11.12
CA LYS A 120 11.19 0.85 10.18
C LYS A 120 9.73 1.23 10.42
N LEU A 121 9.05 1.67 9.36
CA LEU A 121 7.61 1.91 9.38
C LEU A 121 6.88 0.64 8.95
N ASN A 122 5.87 0.27 9.71
CA ASN A 122 4.97 -0.82 9.36
C ASN A 122 3.67 -0.23 8.81
N TYR A 123 3.21 -0.74 7.66
CA TYR A 123 2.00 -0.31 6.99
C TYR A 123 0.94 -1.39 7.06
N PHE A 124 -0.30 -0.96 7.08
CA PHE A 124 -1.45 -1.79 6.75
C PHE A 124 -1.79 -1.55 5.29
N ASP A 125 -2.08 -2.62 4.53
CA ASP A 125 -2.23 -2.56 3.10
C ASP A 125 -2.93 -3.84 2.61
N LEU A 126 -4.18 -3.71 2.14
CA LEU A 126 -4.97 -4.82 1.61
C LEU A 126 -5.30 -4.58 0.15
N ALA A 127 -4.69 -5.36 -0.71
CA ALA A 127 -4.95 -5.33 -2.16
C ALA A 127 -6.05 -6.31 -2.57
N LEU A 128 -6.82 -5.94 -3.60
CA LEU A 128 -7.84 -6.77 -4.23
C LEU A 128 -7.47 -7.09 -5.67
N ARG A 129 -7.65 -8.37 -6.06
CA ARG A 129 -7.58 -8.81 -7.46
C ARG A 129 -8.83 -9.58 -7.83
N LYS A 130 -9.33 -9.34 -9.05
CA LYS A 130 -10.56 -9.94 -9.54
C LYS A 130 -10.39 -10.51 -10.94
N TRP A 131 -10.83 -11.74 -11.16
CA TRP A 131 -10.77 -12.39 -12.48
C TRP A 131 -11.94 -13.33 -12.70
N VAL A 132 -12.19 -13.69 -13.97
CA VAL A 132 -13.21 -14.68 -14.35
C VAL A 132 -12.57 -16.06 -14.38
N THR A 133 -13.09 -16.99 -13.60
CA THR A 133 -12.58 -18.38 -13.53
C THR A 133 -13.34 -19.32 -14.46
N GLN A 134 -14.64 -19.07 -14.68
CA GLN A 134 -15.50 -19.94 -15.47
C GLN A 134 -16.52 -19.16 -16.29
N ALA A 135 -16.77 -19.66 -17.50
CA ALA A 135 -17.97 -19.33 -18.28
C ALA A 135 -18.85 -20.57 -18.37
N ILE A 136 -20.11 -20.45 -17.98
CA ILE A 136 -21.08 -21.53 -17.90
C ILE A 136 -22.21 -21.23 -18.89
N VAL A 137 -22.46 -22.15 -19.81
CA VAL A 137 -23.55 -22.03 -20.79
C VAL A 137 -24.51 -23.20 -20.61
N ILE A 138 -25.79 -22.90 -20.38
CA ILE A 138 -26.85 -23.90 -20.24
C ILE A 138 -27.79 -23.77 -21.43
N GLU A 139 -27.83 -24.78 -22.29
CA GLU A 139 -28.71 -24.84 -23.48
C GLU A 139 -29.50 -26.12 -23.46
N ASN A 140 -30.84 -26.02 -23.55
CA ASN A 140 -31.77 -27.18 -23.50
C ASN A 140 -31.54 -28.09 -22.28
N GLY A 141 -31.23 -27.52 -21.12
CA GLY A 141 -30.96 -28.25 -19.89
C GLY A 141 -29.56 -28.90 -19.81
N LYS A 142 -28.75 -28.78 -20.86
CA LYS A 142 -27.38 -29.24 -20.85
C LYS A 142 -26.44 -28.10 -20.47
N GLU A 143 -25.70 -28.31 -19.40
CA GLU A 143 -24.67 -27.39 -18.94
C GLU A 143 -23.32 -27.68 -19.61
N THR A 144 -22.61 -26.63 -19.97
CA THR A 144 -21.23 -26.66 -20.45
C THR A 144 -20.42 -25.63 -19.66
N VAL A 145 -19.43 -26.11 -18.92
CA VAL A 145 -18.52 -25.27 -18.12
C VAL A 145 -17.18 -25.18 -18.85
N THR A 146 -16.71 -23.95 -19.05
CA THR A 146 -15.37 -23.67 -19.58
C THR A 146 -14.54 -22.97 -18.51
N GLN A 147 -13.42 -23.60 -18.14
CA GLN A 147 -12.42 -22.96 -17.31
C GLN A 147 -11.65 -21.94 -18.15
N THR A 148 -11.47 -20.74 -17.64
CA THR A 148 -10.76 -19.69 -18.40
C THR A 148 -9.25 -19.85 -18.34
N GLY A 149 -8.72 -20.39 -17.26
CA GLY A 149 -7.30 -20.42 -16.96
C GLY A 149 -6.72 -19.07 -16.58
N HIS A 150 -7.59 -18.08 -16.31
CA HIS A 150 -7.15 -16.77 -15.84
C HIS A 150 -6.71 -16.84 -14.38
N THR A 151 -5.76 -15.98 -14.02
CA THR A 151 -5.14 -15.92 -12.71
C THR A 151 -5.09 -14.47 -12.20
N PRO A 152 -4.97 -14.25 -10.88
CA PRO A 152 -4.95 -12.90 -10.31
C PRO A 152 -3.72 -12.05 -10.70
N GLU A 153 -2.69 -12.66 -11.29
CA GLU A 153 -1.48 -11.98 -11.74
C GLU A 153 -1.62 -11.33 -13.12
N GLN A 154 -2.75 -11.57 -13.80
CA GLN A 154 -3.00 -10.99 -15.12
C GLN A 154 -3.66 -9.62 -14.98
N ASP A 155 -2.90 -8.56 -15.23
CA ASP A 155 -3.37 -7.18 -15.23
C ASP A 155 -2.85 -6.48 -16.52
N PRO A 156 -3.74 -5.96 -17.39
CA PRO A 156 -5.21 -6.04 -17.32
C PRO A 156 -5.76 -7.45 -17.56
N GLU A 157 -6.92 -7.72 -16.95
CA GLU A 157 -7.57 -9.02 -17.05
C GLU A 157 -7.98 -9.35 -18.49
N PRO A 158 -7.73 -10.60 -18.94
CA PRO A 158 -8.18 -11.03 -20.25
C PRO A 158 -9.71 -11.08 -20.36
N ILE A 159 -10.24 -10.63 -21.50
CA ILE A 159 -11.68 -10.67 -21.76
C ILE A 159 -12.16 -12.09 -22.01
N VAL A 160 -13.09 -12.58 -21.19
CA VAL A 160 -13.76 -13.86 -21.43
C VAL A 160 -14.91 -13.66 -22.40
N LYS A 161 -14.79 -14.26 -23.60
CA LYS A 161 -15.76 -14.12 -24.68
C LYS A 161 -16.66 -15.34 -24.82
N VAL A 162 -17.98 -15.09 -24.88
CA VAL A 162 -19.02 -16.12 -25.19
C VAL A 162 -19.77 -15.73 -26.45
N ASP A 163 -19.66 -16.57 -27.49
CA ASP A 163 -20.38 -16.39 -28.75
C ASP A 163 -21.68 -17.17 -28.75
N LEU A 164 -22.80 -16.48 -28.95
CA LEU A 164 -24.16 -17.04 -28.88
C LEU A 164 -24.84 -17.09 -30.23
N ASN A 165 -25.69 -18.11 -30.43
CA ASN A 165 -26.55 -18.16 -31.61
C ASN A 165 -27.71 -17.19 -31.47
N ARG A 166 -27.86 -16.25 -32.42
CA ARG A 166 -28.90 -15.22 -32.41
C ARG A 166 -30.34 -15.78 -32.26
N LYS A 167 -30.59 -16.97 -32.86
CA LYS A 167 -31.92 -17.61 -32.82
C LYS A 167 -32.24 -18.29 -31.48
N LYS A 168 -31.24 -18.39 -30.59
CA LYS A 168 -31.36 -19.13 -29.35
C LYS A 168 -31.18 -18.27 -28.08
N LEU A 169 -31.05 -16.95 -28.22
CA LEU A 169 -30.77 -16.04 -27.08
C LEU A 169 -31.72 -16.23 -25.90
N ASN A 170 -33.04 -16.49 -26.20
CA ASN A 170 -34.03 -16.71 -25.15
C ASN A 170 -34.08 -18.15 -24.62
N LYS A 171 -33.21 -19.05 -25.12
CA LYS A 171 -33.17 -20.49 -24.75
C LYS A 171 -31.84 -20.90 -24.13
N VAL A 172 -30.98 -19.93 -23.88
CA VAL A 172 -29.67 -20.14 -23.30
C VAL A 172 -29.54 -19.33 -22.02
N THR A 173 -28.96 -19.93 -21.00
CA THR A 173 -28.50 -19.22 -19.79
C THR A 173 -26.99 -19.15 -19.82
N VAL A 174 -26.43 -17.98 -19.61
CA VAL A 174 -24.97 -17.79 -19.48
C VAL A 174 -24.68 -17.27 -18.07
N LYS A 175 -23.73 -17.90 -17.41
CA LYS A 175 -23.24 -17.45 -16.10
C LYS A 175 -21.72 -17.29 -16.15
N PHE A 176 -21.21 -16.33 -15.40
CA PHE A 176 -19.77 -16.11 -15.22
C PHE A 176 -19.44 -16.21 -13.74
N ARG A 177 -18.45 -17.05 -13.42
CA ARG A 177 -17.91 -17.14 -12.07
C ARG A 177 -16.68 -16.27 -11.99
N TYR A 178 -16.74 -15.29 -11.10
CA TYR A 178 -15.62 -14.44 -10.73
C TYR A 178 -14.99 -14.95 -9.45
N SER A 179 -13.69 -14.86 -9.36
CA SER A 179 -12.95 -14.97 -8.11
C SER A 179 -12.43 -13.59 -7.73
N ILE A 180 -12.42 -13.31 -6.45
CA ILE A 180 -11.92 -12.08 -5.85
C ILE A 180 -10.94 -12.53 -4.78
N ARG A 181 -9.67 -12.13 -4.91
CA ARG A 181 -8.61 -12.37 -3.95
C ARG A 181 -8.30 -11.11 -3.18
N ILE A 182 -8.24 -11.24 -1.88
CA ILE A 182 -7.69 -10.22 -1.01
C ILE A 182 -6.32 -10.69 -0.55
N THR A 183 -5.32 -9.84 -0.69
CA THR A 183 -3.95 -10.09 -0.24
C THR A 183 -3.54 -9.01 0.76
N ASN A 184 -2.91 -9.38 1.85
CA ASN A 184 -2.26 -8.41 2.74
C ASN A 184 -0.85 -8.15 2.21
N GLU A 185 -0.64 -6.99 1.56
CA GLU A 185 0.65 -6.53 1.02
C GLU A 185 1.43 -5.69 2.05
N GLY A 186 0.81 -5.40 3.20
CA GLY A 186 1.40 -4.65 4.30
C GLY A 186 2.26 -5.46 5.26
N ASP A 187 2.63 -4.79 6.36
CA ASP A 187 3.39 -5.37 7.48
C ASP A 187 2.49 -5.64 8.71
N ILE A 188 1.24 -5.18 8.68
CA ILE A 188 0.29 -5.28 9.79
C ILE A 188 -0.81 -6.27 9.40
N ALA A 189 -1.03 -7.29 10.23
CA ALA A 189 -2.13 -8.22 10.02
C ALA A 189 -3.49 -7.53 10.14
N GLY A 190 -4.45 -7.94 9.30
CA GLY A 190 -5.77 -7.34 9.32
C GLY A 190 -6.84 -8.15 8.61
N TYR A 191 -8.00 -7.55 8.42
CA TYR A 191 -9.21 -8.21 7.93
C TYR A 191 -9.86 -7.37 6.84
N ALA A 192 -10.29 -8.01 5.75
CA ALA A 192 -11.29 -7.45 4.84
C ALA A 192 -12.69 -7.72 5.42
N LYS A 193 -13.25 -6.74 6.09
CA LYS A 193 -14.53 -6.89 6.81
C LYS A 193 -15.73 -6.93 5.89
N GLU A 194 -15.66 -6.26 4.75
CA GLU A 194 -16.73 -6.26 3.74
C GLU A 194 -16.13 -6.04 2.35
N ILE A 195 -16.63 -6.80 1.39
CA ILE A 195 -16.32 -6.62 -0.04
C ILE A 195 -17.60 -6.25 -0.74
N LYS A 196 -17.60 -5.19 -1.56
CA LYS A 196 -18.67 -4.81 -2.47
C LYS A 196 -18.34 -5.23 -3.89
N ASP A 197 -19.38 -5.59 -4.63
CA ASP A 197 -19.31 -5.91 -6.04
C ASP A 197 -20.40 -5.11 -6.80
N TYR A 198 -20.00 -4.44 -7.86
CA TYR A 198 -20.84 -3.59 -8.68
C TYR A 198 -21.22 -4.32 -9.96
N VAL A 199 -22.40 -4.95 -9.94
CA VAL A 199 -22.89 -5.79 -11.02
C VAL A 199 -23.19 -4.92 -12.26
N PRO A 200 -22.51 -5.15 -13.40
CA PRO A 200 -22.71 -4.33 -14.59
C PRO A 200 -24.07 -4.57 -15.25
N ALA A 201 -24.57 -3.55 -15.92
CA ALA A 201 -25.81 -3.66 -16.68
C ALA A 201 -25.75 -4.83 -17.69
N GLY A 202 -26.80 -5.67 -17.70
CA GLY A 202 -26.87 -6.88 -18.52
C GLY A 202 -26.43 -8.16 -17.83
N LEU A 203 -25.82 -8.07 -16.65
CA LEU A 203 -25.68 -9.18 -15.71
C LEU A 203 -26.65 -8.99 -14.53
N LYS A 204 -26.93 -10.06 -13.82
CA LYS A 204 -27.72 -10.03 -12.58
C LYS A 204 -27.18 -10.97 -11.55
N PHE A 205 -27.31 -10.59 -10.32
CA PHE A 205 -27.12 -11.43 -9.16
C PHE A 205 -28.31 -12.37 -8.94
N VAL A 206 -28.02 -13.59 -8.47
CA VAL A 206 -29.03 -14.58 -8.05
C VAL A 206 -28.61 -15.12 -6.68
N ALA A 207 -29.34 -14.76 -5.64
CA ALA A 207 -28.96 -15.10 -4.27
C ALA A 207 -28.80 -16.62 -4.03
N ALA A 208 -29.68 -17.44 -4.66
CA ALA A 208 -29.60 -18.91 -4.54
C ALA A 208 -28.29 -19.51 -5.11
N ASP A 209 -27.65 -18.82 -6.05
CA ASP A 209 -26.38 -19.24 -6.65
C ASP A 209 -25.15 -18.73 -5.84
N ASN A 210 -25.36 -17.85 -4.86
CA ASN A 210 -24.30 -17.08 -4.19
C ASN A 210 -24.49 -17.05 -2.66
N PRO A 211 -24.36 -18.19 -1.96
CA PRO A 211 -24.44 -18.20 -0.51
C PRO A 211 -23.37 -17.29 0.10
N GLY A 212 -23.76 -16.51 1.11
CA GLY A 212 -22.86 -15.54 1.79
C GLY A 212 -22.77 -14.17 1.11
N TRP A 213 -23.51 -13.95 0.00
CA TRP A 213 -23.66 -12.64 -0.62
C TRP A 213 -25.05 -12.05 -0.38
N THR A 214 -25.13 -10.75 -0.21
CA THR A 214 -26.37 -9.99 0.03
C THR A 214 -26.55 -8.94 -1.06
N ASP A 215 -27.76 -8.82 -1.59
CA ASP A 215 -28.15 -7.77 -2.54
C ASP A 215 -28.55 -6.50 -1.77
N LEU A 216 -27.83 -5.41 -2.01
CA LEU A 216 -28.10 -4.09 -1.43
C LEU A 216 -29.04 -3.24 -2.32
N GLY A 217 -29.45 -3.77 -3.48
CA GLY A 217 -30.15 -3.00 -4.51
C GLY A 217 -29.19 -2.19 -5.39
N ASN A 218 -29.75 -1.53 -6.41
CA ASN A 218 -29.00 -0.69 -7.36
C ASN A 218 -27.80 -1.39 -8.03
N ASN A 219 -27.89 -2.72 -8.22
CA ASN A 219 -26.82 -3.56 -8.75
C ASN A 219 -25.56 -3.58 -7.88
N ILE A 220 -25.70 -3.39 -6.59
CA ILE A 220 -24.60 -3.52 -5.62
C ILE A 220 -24.88 -4.73 -4.75
N ILE A 221 -23.92 -5.61 -4.65
CA ILE A 221 -23.96 -6.77 -3.76
C ILE A 221 -22.75 -6.73 -2.81
N THR A 222 -22.88 -7.35 -1.65
CA THR A 222 -21.82 -7.35 -0.64
C THR A 222 -21.65 -8.72 0.00
N THR A 223 -20.45 -8.98 0.50
CA THR A 223 -20.14 -10.17 1.31
C THR A 223 -19.24 -9.83 2.48
N ASN A 224 -19.41 -10.57 3.57
CA ASN A 224 -18.56 -10.56 4.74
C ASN A 224 -17.92 -11.95 5.01
N LEU A 225 -17.82 -12.80 4.00
CA LEU A 225 -17.25 -14.15 4.12
C LEU A 225 -15.81 -14.16 4.64
N LEU A 226 -15.06 -13.09 4.45
CA LEU A 226 -13.69 -12.92 4.95
C LEU A 226 -13.60 -12.08 6.24
N ALA A 227 -14.73 -11.61 6.79
CA ALA A 227 -14.75 -10.69 7.92
C ALA A 227 -14.01 -11.17 9.17
N ASP A 228 -13.96 -12.49 9.38
CA ASP A 228 -13.29 -13.13 10.52
C ASP A 228 -12.00 -13.88 10.10
N LYS A 229 -11.57 -13.73 8.83
CA LYS A 229 -10.32 -14.29 8.33
C LYS A 229 -9.21 -13.26 8.52
N LEU A 230 -8.39 -13.45 9.56
CA LEU A 230 -7.16 -12.66 9.73
C LEU A 230 -6.20 -12.99 8.60
N LEU A 231 -5.73 -11.98 7.89
CA LEU A 231 -4.67 -12.08 6.90
C LEU A 231 -3.36 -11.55 7.50
N GLN A 232 -2.39 -12.44 7.66
CA GLN A 232 -1.03 -12.07 8.01
C GLN A 232 -0.33 -11.41 6.80
N PRO A 233 0.74 -10.63 6.99
CA PRO A 233 1.57 -10.14 5.90
C PRO A 233 1.90 -11.23 4.87
N GLY A 234 1.58 -10.97 3.59
CA GLY A 234 1.75 -11.89 2.48
C GLY A 234 0.67 -12.98 2.35
N GLU A 235 -0.30 -13.08 3.27
CA GLU A 235 -1.41 -14.02 3.13
C GLU A 235 -2.51 -13.49 2.22
N SER A 236 -3.21 -14.44 1.57
CA SER A 236 -4.36 -14.16 0.72
C SER A 236 -5.55 -15.03 1.08
N ALA A 237 -6.75 -14.55 0.73
CA ALA A 237 -7.99 -15.31 0.80
C ALA A 237 -8.92 -14.96 -0.35
N ASP A 238 -9.64 -15.96 -0.85
CA ASP A 238 -10.50 -15.83 -2.03
C ASP A 238 -11.98 -15.93 -1.65
N VAL A 239 -12.80 -15.11 -2.31
CA VAL A 239 -14.27 -15.31 -2.39
C VAL A 239 -14.69 -15.40 -3.84
N GLN A 240 -15.88 -15.96 -4.09
CA GLN A 240 -16.41 -16.12 -5.42
C GLN A 240 -17.80 -15.53 -5.54
N VAL A 241 -18.13 -15.04 -6.71
CA VAL A 241 -19.48 -14.62 -7.09
C VAL A 241 -19.84 -15.16 -8.46
N LEU A 242 -21.09 -15.60 -8.63
CA LEU A 242 -21.64 -16.11 -9.88
C LEU A 242 -22.71 -15.15 -10.41
N LEU A 243 -22.41 -14.48 -11.50
CA LEU A 243 -23.35 -13.57 -12.13
C LEU A 243 -24.00 -14.20 -13.37
N THR A 244 -25.27 -13.97 -13.56
CA THR A 244 -26.06 -14.51 -14.67
C THR A 244 -26.35 -13.42 -15.68
N TRP A 245 -26.10 -13.70 -16.96
CA TRP A 245 -26.48 -12.81 -18.05
C TRP A 245 -28.01 -12.65 -18.15
N ILE A 246 -28.49 -11.42 -18.30
CA ILE A 246 -29.88 -11.12 -18.57
C ILE A 246 -30.12 -11.32 -20.07
N ASN A 247 -30.87 -12.38 -20.41
CA ASN A 247 -31.09 -12.76 -21.80
C ASN A 247 -31.68 -11.61 -22.65
N GLY A 248 -31.15 -11.47 -23.85
CA GLY A 248 -31.66 -10.50 -24.80
C GLY A 248 -30.58 -9.80 -25.63
N GLN A 249 -30.99 -9.32 -26.81
CA GLN A 249 -30.07 -8.67 -27.75
C GLN A 249 -29.49 -7.37 -27.16
N ASN A 250 -30.27 -6.66 -26.33
CA ASN A 250 -29.83 -5.39 -25.72
C ASN A 250 -28.75 -5.58 -24.63
N ASN A 251 -28.54 -6.81 -24.15
CA ASN A 251 -27.57 -7.14 -23.12
C ASN A 251 -26.30 -7.82 -23.67
N MET A 252 -26.06 -7.68 -24.98
CA MET A 252 -24.82 -8.13 -25.61
C MET A 252 -23.67 -7.13 -25.40
N GLY A 253 -22.46 -7.50 -25.79
CA GLY A 253 -21.27 -6.68 -25.73
C GLY A 253 -20.48 -6.84 -24.43
N LEU A 254 -19.53 -5.94 -24.21
CA LEU A 254 -18.64 -5.93 -23.06
C LEU A 254 -19.40 -5.62 -21.76
N LYS A 255 -19.04 -6.33 -20.71
CA LYS A 255 -19.52 -6.14 -19.34
C LYS A 255 -18.32 -6.21 -18.41
N THR A 256 -18.03 -5.13 -17.73
CA THR A 256 -16.94 -5.05 -16.76
C THR A 256 -17.52 -5.07 -15.36
N ASN A 257 -17.20 -6.11 -14.61
CA ASN A 257 -17.65 -6.26 -13.22
C ASN A 257 -16.55 -5.81 -12.27
N ILE A 258 -16.86 -4.89 -11.38
CA ILE A 258 -15.92 -4.25 -10.45
C ILE A 258 -16.17 -4.76 -9.04
N ALA A 259 -15.14 -4.94 -8.24
CA ALA A 259 -15.25 -5.17 -6.81
C ALA A 259 -14.25 -4.32 -6.04
N GLU A 260 -14.58 -3.97 -4.80
CA GLU A 260 -13.69 -3.24 -3.90
C GLU A 260 -13.79 -3.75 -2.46
N ILE A 261 -12.76 -3.52 -1.67
CA ILE A 261 -12.81 -3.65 -0.22
C ILE A 261 -13.58 -2.45 0.30
N SER A 262 -14.80 -2.68 0.84
CA SER A 262 -15.62 -1.58 1.35
C SER A 262 -15.45 -1.34 2.84
N LYS A 263 -14.86 -2.30 3.56
CA LYS A 263 -14.46 -2.15 4.97
C LYS A 263 -13.26 -3.04 5.26
N ASP A 264 -12.30 -2.49 5.89
CA ASP A 264 -11.14 -3.15 6.45
C ASP A 264 -11.06 -2.96 7.98
N TYR A 265 -10.13 -3.66 8.60
CA TYR A 265 -9.86 -3.52 10.02
C TYR A 265 -8.50 -4.12 10.39
N ASN A 266 -7.79 -3.45 11.26
CA ASN A 266 -6.66 -4.02 11.99
C ASN A 266 -6.67 -3.53 13.45
N ASP A 267 -6.07 -4.30 14.37
CA ASP A 267 -6.10 -4.03 15.81
C ASP A 267 -5.33 -2.75 16.22
N ARG A 268 -4.54 -2.19 15.32
CA ARG A 268 -3.76 -0.97 15.57
C ARG A 268 -4.46 0.29 15.10
N GLY A 269 -5.58 0.17 14.37
CA GLY A 269 -6.30 1.31 13.80
C GLY A 269 -5.46 2.11 12.79
N VAL A 270 -4.50 1.46 12.13
CA VAL A 270 -3.70 2.06 11.06
C VAL A 270 -4.54 2.05 9.77
N PRO A 271 -4.76 3.19 9.11
CA PRO A 271 -5.46 3.20 7.83
C PRO A 271 -4.66 2.45 6.77
N ASP A 272 -5.34 2.00 5.72
CA ASP A 272 -4.69 1.47 4.55
C ASP A 272 -3.74 2.50 3.94
N ARG A 273 -2.65 2.02 3.34
CA ARG A 273 -1.52 2.87 2.95
C ARG A 273 -1.83 3.76 1.77
N ASP A 274 -2.46 3.23 0.75
CA ASP A 274 -2.63 3.88 -0.55
C ASP A 274 -4.04 3.72 -1.13
N SER A 275 -4.95 3.11 -0.36
CA SER A 275 -6.35 3.00 -0.69
C SER A 275 -7.27 3.51 0.43
N THR A 276 -8.52 3.80 0.06
CA THR A 276 -9.56 4.23 1.00
C THR A 276 -10.81 3.39 0.77
N PRO A 277 -11.20 2.51 1.70
CA PRO A 277 -12.36 1.65 1.54
C PRO A 277 -13.65 2.39 1.18
N ASP A 278 -14.46 1.78 0.28
CA ASP A 278 -15.79 2.28 -0.12
C ASP A 278 -15.81 3.61 -0.89
N ASN A 279 -14.72 3.98 -1.56
CA ASN A 279 -14.63 5.22 -2.33
C ASN A 279 -14.77 5.00 -3.84
N LYS A 280 -14.68 3.76 -4.32
CA LYS A 280 -14.75 3.36 -5.72
C LYS A 280 -13.81 4.13 -6.63
N LYS A 281 -12.60 4.39 -6.17
CA LYS A 281 -11.62 5.18 -6.89
C LYS A 281 -10.70 4.29 -7.71
N ASP A 282 -10.78 4.44 -9.01
CA ASP A 282 -9.91 3.75 -9.96
C ASP A 282 -8.43 4.07 -9.73
N GLY A 283 -7.59 3.02 -9.77
CA GLY A 283 -6.14 3.11 -9.57
C GLY A 283 -5.68 2.96 -8.12
N GLU A 284 -6.58 2.78 -7.15
CA GLU A 284 -6.26 2.21 -5.84
C GLU A 284 -6.18 0.69 -5.95
N ASP A 285 -5.46 0.02 -5.06
CA ASP A 285 -5.24 -1.43 -5.16
C ASP A 285 -6.28 -2.27 -4.41
N ASP A 286 -7.16 -1.62 -3.64
CA ASP A 286 -8.32 -2.23 -2.97
C ASP A 286 -9.52 -2.44 -3.90
N ILE A 287 -9.42 -2.04 -5.18
CA ILE A 287 -10.46 -2.13 -6.21
C ILE A 287 -9.90 -2.76 -7.49
N ASP A 288 -10.69 -3.64 -8.12
CA ASP A 288 -10.30 -4.28 -9.37
C ASP A 288 -11.51 -4.69 -10.20
N ASP A 289 -11.29 -4.94 -11.49
CA ASP A 289 -12.36 -5.28 -12.44
C ASP A 289 -12.04 -6.54 -13.25
N ALA A 290 -13.07 -7.18 -13.77
CA ALA A 290 -12.92 -8.31 -14.68
C ALA A 290 -13.94 -8.27 -15.81
N PRO A 291 -13.48 -8.19 -17.06
CA PRO A 291 -14.35 -8.04 -18.24
C PRO A 291 -14.82 -9.37 -18.81
N VAL A 292 -16.10 -9.40 -19.25
CA VAL A 292 -16.68 -10.46 -20.07
C VAL A 292 -17.36 -9.89 -21.28
N MET A 293 -17.41 -10.63 -22.39
CA MET A 293 -18.07 -10.20 -23.62
C MET A 293 -19.03 -11.26 -24.13
N LEU A 294 -20.27 -10.82 -24.43
CA LEU A 294 -21.23 -11.64 -25.13
C LEU A 294 -21.36 -11.14 -26.58
N SER A 295 -21.20 -12.02 -27.54
CA SER A 295 -21.31 -11.68 -28.94
C SER A 295 -22.21 -12.66 -29.71
N ILE A 296 -22.67 -12.25 -30.89
CA ILE A 296 -23.43 -13.09 -31.80
C ILE A 296 -22.47 -13.78 -32.75
N ALA A 297 -22.49 -15.10 -32.75
CA ALA A 297 -21.74 -15.87 -33.73
C ALA A 297 -22.24 -15.61 -35.17
N THR A 298 -21.36 -15.12 -36.04
CA THR A 298 -21.64 -14.91 -37.48
C THR A 298 -21.30 -16.17 -38.26
N GLY A 299 -22.33 -16.97 -38.61
CA GLY A 299 -22.17 -18.18 -39.44
C GLY A 299 -22.90 -19.42 -38.89
N LYS A 300 -22.76 -20.58 -39.53
CA LYS A 300 -23.21 -21.88 -39.01
C LYS A 300 -22.28 -22.31 -37.88
N VAL A 301 -22.58 -21.92 -36.65
CA VAL A 301 -21.68 -22.20 -35.52
C VAL A 301 -22.41 -22.99 -34.45
N LYS A 302 -21.77 -24.10 -34.07
CA LYS A 302 -21.87 -24.64 -32.72
C LYS A 302 -21.33 -23.57 -31.75
N THR A 303 -21.90 -23.41 -30.57
CA THR A 303 -21.36 -22.49 -29.54
C THR A 303 -19.91 -22.87 -29.28
N TYR A 304 -18.98 -22.00 -29.67
CA TYR A 304 -17.55 -22.20 -29.40
C TYR A 304 -17.12 -21.15 -28.38
N PHE A 305 -16.35 -21.59 -27.42
CA PHE A 305 -15.58 -20.72 -26.56
C PHE A 305 -14.28 -20.37 -27.29
N ALA A 306 -14.10 -19.13 -27.65
CA ALA A 306 -12.82 -18.63 -28.08
C ALA A 306 -12.10 -18.01 -26.89
N LEU A 307 -11.07 -18.66 -26.41
CA LEU A 307 -10.03 -18.00 -25.60
C LEU A 307 -9.27 -17.07 -26.56
N GLY A 308 -9.77 -15.86 -26.72
CA GLY A 308 -9.16 -14.88 -27.61
C GLY A 308 -7.99 -14.19 -26.93
N PHE A 309 -6.78 -14.55 -27.31
CA PHE A 309 -5.63 -13.69 -27.08
C PHE A 309 -5.84 -12.34 -27.77
N THR A 310 -5.77 -11.29 -27.04
CA THR A 310 -6.09 -9.91 -27.34
C THR A 310 -5.17 -9.28 -28.38
N VAL A 311 -5.73 -8.78 -29.47
CA VAL A 311 -5.06 -7.82 -30.37
C VAL A 311 -5.80 -6.47 -30.38
N LEU A 312 -6.54 -6.10 -29.37
CA LEU A 312 -7.30 -4.85 -29.32
C LEU A 312 -6.84 -3.81 -28.30
N ILE A 313 -5.72 -4.07 -27.61
CA ILE A 313 -5.14 -3.12 -26.62
C ILE A 313 -4.17 -2.10 -27.28
N MET A 314 -3.89 -2.16 -28.58
CA MET A 314 -2.94 -1.22 -29.20
C MET A 314 -3.50 0.16 -29.55
N LEU A 315 -4.76 0.46 -29.32
CA LEU A 315 -5.32 1.79 -29.58
C LEU A 315 -5.58 2.63 -28.32
N ALA A 316 -5.79 2.02 -27.16
CA ALA A 316 -5.91 2.77 -25.90
C ALA A 316 -4.57 2.95 -25.18
N GLY A 317 -3.70 1.92 -25.19
CA GLY A 317 -2.36 2.01 -24.58
C GLY A 317 -1.39 2.96 -25.32
N GLY A 318 -1.60 3.20 -26.62
CA GLY A 318 -0.78 4.15 -27.39
C GLY A 318 -0.92 5.60 -26.96
N ILE A 319 -2.05 5.99 -26.37
CA ILE A 319 -2.29 7.37 -25.91
C ILE A 319 -1.66 7.61 -24.53
N VAL A 320 -1.57 6.60 -23.69
CA VAL A 320 -0.96 6.71 -22.35
C VAL A 320 0.57 6.72 -22.42
N LEU A 321 1.16 5.91 -23.32
CA LEU A 321 2.62 5.87 -23.50
C LEU A 321 3.18 7.17 -24.14
N ILE A 322 2.43 7.83 -25.02
CA ILE A 322 2.86 9.10 -25.62
C ILE A 322 2.87 10.24 -24.58
N LYS A 323 1.99 10.21 -23.57
CA LYS A 323 1.99 11.21 -22.49
C LYS A 323 3.11 11.05 -21.45
N LYS A 324 3.75 9.88 -21.38
CA LYS A 324 4.79 9.59 -20.39
C LYS A 324 6.21 9.76 -20.90
N PHE A 325 6.38 9.93 -22.22
CA PHE A 325 7.72 10.04 -22.85
C PHE A 325 7.94 11.30 -23.69
N VAL A 326 7.00 12.25 -23.71
CA VAL A 326 7.12 13.51 -24.49
C VAL A 326 6.70 14.74 -23.66
N LEU A 327 7.07 14.76 -22.39
CA LEU A 327 7.13 16.02 -21.60
C LEU A 327 8.23 15.91 -20.56
#